data_6bae1907b8cc0951183929694454c6c9
#
_entry.id   6bae1907b8cc0951183929694454c6c9
#
_cell.length_a   1.000
_cell.length_b   1.000
_cell.length_c   1.000
_cell.angle_alpha   90.00
_cell.angle_beta   90.00
_cell.angle_gamma   90.00
#
_symmetry.space_group_name_H-M   'P 1'
#
loop_
_entity.id
_entity.type
_entity.pdbx_description
1 polymer ?
#
loop_
_entity_poly.entity_id
_entity_poly.type
_entity_poly.pdbx_seq_one_letter_code
_entity_poly.pdbx_strand_id
1 'polypeptide(L)'
;MAKRNTKETILFESLKLFADKGYDGVTVRDIAAEVGIKQSSLYKHYKSKQEIFDTLVDTMQSRFRDAATSFQLPNGELREMAREYATVGNEVLKKISSDIFRFYLKDPYASQFRKMLSIEKYKNEEIDRIYREVYIDTAISYQAKIFEEMIKQDFMRQASPEV
;
A
#
# COMPACT_ATOMS: atom_id res chain seq x y z
N MET A 1 19.54 -22.25 11.73
CA MET A 1 18.93 -20.95 12.10
C MET A 1 19.06 -20.01 10.92
N ALA A 2 17.94 -19.58 10.33
CA ALA A 2 17.98 -18.60 9.24
C ALA A 2 18.60 -17.29 9.79
N LYS A 3 19.57 -16.73 9.06
CA LYS A 3 20.24 -15.48 9.42
C LYS A 3 19.16 -14.38 9.46
N ARG A 4 18.85 -13.88 10.66
CA ARG A 4 17.85 -12.82 10.86
C ARG A 4 18.26 -11.62 9.99
N ASN A 5 17.42 -11.24 9.03
CA ASN A 5 17.67 -10.05 8.21
C ASN A 5 17.44 -8.81 9.09
N THR A 6 18.50 -8.34 9.74
CA THR A 6 18.45 -7.20 10.67
C THR A 6 17.85 -5.96 10.01
N LYS A 7 18.13 -5.73 8.73
CA LYS A 7 17.61 -4.57 7.98
C LYS A 7 16.09 -4.63 7.86
N GLU A 8 15.54 -5.79 7.53
CA GLU A 8 14.09 -6.01 7.44
C GLU A 8 13.42 -5.95 8.81
N THR A 9 14.08 -6.48 9.86
CA THR A 9 13.58 -6.37 11.24
C THR A 9 13.49 -4.91 11.67
N ILE A 10 14.51 -4.08 11.38
CA ILE A 10 14.47 -2.65 11.67
C ILE A 10 13.28 -1.99 10.98
N LEU A 11 13.05 -2.28 9.69
CA LEU A 11 11.90 -1.70 8.96
C LEU A 11 10.57 -2.07 9.59
N PHE A 12 10.36 -3.34 9.89
CA PHE A 12 9.07 -3.80 10.42
C PHE A 12 8.79 -3.28 11.83
N GLU A 13 9.79 -3.29 12.74
CA GLU A 13 9.61 -2.73 14.08
C GLU A 13 9.45 -1.20 14.05
N SER A 14 10.14 -0.51 13.13
CA SER A 14 9.92 0.92 12.92
C SER A 14 8.51 1.22 12.45
N LEU A 15 7.98 0.43 11.52
CA LEU A 15 6.62 0.57 11.02
C LEU A 15 5.59 0.43 12.14
N LYS A 16 5.74 -0.55 13.02
CA LYS A 16 4.88 -0.74 14.18
C LYS A 16 4.92 0.45 15.13
N LEU A 17 6.12 0.93 15.45
CA LEU A 17 6.30 2.10 16.30
C LEU A 17 5.68 3.36 15.69
N PHE A 18 5.90 3.62 14.41
CA PHE A 18 5.29 4.76 13.70
C PHE A 18 3.76 4.65 13.64
N ALA A 19 3.23 3.44 13.43
CA ALA A 19 1.80 3.20 13.45
C ALA A 19 1.15 3.38 14.84
N ASP A 20 1.91 3.25 15.90
CA ASP A 20 1.42 3.34 17.29
C ASP A 20 1.58 4.74 17.87
N LYS A 21 2.73 5.37 17.65
CA LYS A 21 3.14 6.62 18.33
C LYS A 21 3.23 7.82 17.37
N GLY A 22 3.00 7.59 16.07
CA GLY A 22 3.29 8.57 15.03
C GLY A 22 4.80 8.69 14.72
N TYR A 23 5.11 9.27 13.57
CA TYR A 23 6.49 9.45 13.14
C TYR A 23 7.31 10.31 14.12
N ASP A 24 6.76 11.45 14.55
CA ASP A 24 7.46 12.39 15.43
C ASP A 24 7.66 11.83 16.84
N GLY A 25 6.74 10.99 17.32
CA GLY A 25 6.79 10.37 18.65
C GLY A 25 7.82 9.25 18.79
N VAL A 26 8.54 8.89 17.72
CA VAL A 26 9.52 7.78 17.70
C VAL A 26 10.92 8.30 17.44
N THR A 27 11.87 7.87 18.27
CA THR A 27 13.31 8.16 18.08
C THR A 27 14.05 6.95 17.51
N VAL A 28 15.25 7.19 16.93
CA VAL A 28 16.15 6.09 16.51
C VAL A 28 16.55 5.19 17.66
N ARG A 29 16.60 5.74 18.88
CA ARG A 29 16.87 4.98 20.11
C ARG A 29 15.73 4.01 20.44
N ASP A 30 14.49 4.44 20.28
CA ASP A 30 13.31 3.59 20.50
C ASP A 30 13.29 2.42 19.50
N ILE A 31 13.59 2.69 18.24
CA ILE A 31 13.69 1.66 17.20
C ILE A 31 14.79 0.66 17.54
N ALA A 32 15.98 1.14 17.93
CA ALA A 32 17.09 0.26 18.29
C ALA A 32 16.76 -0.62 19.50
N ALA A 33 16.07 -0.06 20.50
CA ALA A 33 15.61 -0.79 21.68
C ALA A 33 14.60 -1.88 21.31
N GLU A 34 13.60 -1.57 20.46
CA GLU A 34 12.58 -2.53 20.01
C GLU A 34 13.19 -3.70 19.22
N VAL A 35 14.18 -3.42 18.37
CA VAL A 35 14.92 -4.44 17.59
C VAL A 35 15.89 -5.25 18.48
N GLY A 36 16.23 -4.75 19.66
CA GLY A 36 17.19 -5.36 20.58
C GLY A 36 18.66 -5.19 20.12
N ILE A 37 18.97 -4.04 19.50
CA ILE A 37 20.33 -3.70 19.04
C ILE A 37 20.80 -2.37 19.62
N LYS A 38 22.13 -2.13 19.58
CA LYS A 38 22.68 -0.82 19.92
C LYS A 38 22.31 0.20 18.83
N GLN A 39 22.08 1.46 19.22
CA GLN A 39 21.82 2.55 18.27
C GLN A 39 22.95 2.69 17.22
N SER A 40 24.21 2.50 17.62
CA SER A 40 25.37 2.49 16.70
C SER A 40 25.31 1.36 15.66
N SER A 41 24.66 0.24 15.99
CA SER A 41 24.44 -0.85 15.04
C SER A 41 23.31 -0.53 14.07
N LEU A 42 22.27 0.18 14.53
CA LEU A 42 21.21 0.64 13.64
C LEU A 42 21.75 1.60 12.57
N TYR A 43 22.62 2.53 12.95
CA TYR A 43 23.27 3.47 12.00
C TYR A 43 24.16 2.81 10.95
N LYS A 44 24.54 1.54 11.11
CA LYS A 44 25.19 0.76 10.04
C LYS A 44 24.23 0.35 8.93
N HIS A 45 22.94 0.34 9.20
CA HIS A 45 21.88 -0.04 8.26
C HIS A 45 21.14 1.15 7.66
N TYR A 46 20.91 2.19 8.47
CA TYR A 46 20.15 3.40 8.09
C TYR A 46 20.79 4.63 8.73
N LYS A 47 21.03 5.65 7.93
CA LYS A 47 21.70 6.89 8.36
C LYS A 47 20.81 7.80 9.21
N SER A 48 19.48 7.66 9.09
CA SER A 48 18.52 8.51 9.78
C SER A 48 17.15 7.83 9.94
N LYS A 49 16.31 8.39 10.79
CA LYS A 49 14.89 8.01 10.90
C LYS A 49 14.14 8.27 9.59
N GLN A 50 14.50 9.33 8.87
CA GLN A 50 13.92 9.65 7.56
C GLN A 50 14.26 8.57 6.53
N GLU A 51 15.49 8.09 6.45
CA GLU A 51 15.87 7.02 5.52
C GLU A 51 15.10 5.71 5.80
N ILE A 52 14.81 5.43 7.08
CA ILE A 52 13.94 4.29 7.44
C ILE A 52 12.52 4.51 6.90
N PHE A 53 11.98 5.70 7.08
CA PHE A 53 10.64 6.05 6.62
C PHE A 53 10.54 5.96 5.08
N ASP A 54 11.48 6.56 4.36
CA ASP A 54 11.52 6.55 2.90
C ASP A 54 11.62 5.09 2.38
N THR A 55 12.47 4.28 3.02
CA THR A 55 12.61 2.85 2.68
C THR A 55 11.31 2.07 2.96
N LEU A 56 10.56 2.44 4.01
CA LEU A 56 9.24 1.85 4.28
C LEU A 56 8.25 2.19 3.16
N VAL A 57 8.20 3.42 2.72
CA VAL A 57 7.33 3.86 1.61
C VAL A 57 7.66 3.08 0.34
N ASP A 58 8.92 3.03 -0.05
CA ASP A 58 9.38 2.29 -1.25
C ASP A 58 9.05 0.79 -1.16
N THR A 59 9.31 0.18 0.01
CA THR A 59 9.02 -1.23 0.27
C THR A 59 7.52 -1.51 0.14
N MET A 60 6.69 -0.62 0.67
CA MET A 60 5.24 -0.79 0.60
C MET A 60 4.69 -0.58 -0.80
N GLN A 61 5.21 0.37 -1.57
CA GLN A 61 4.84 0.53 -2.98
C GLN A 61 5.17 -0.73 -3.80
N SER A 62 6.34 -1.37 -3.54
CA SER A 62 6.68 -2.64 -4.18
C SER A 62 5.70 -3.74 -3.78
N ARG A 63 5.41 -3.90 -2.48
CA ARG A 63 4.45 -4.89 -1.98
C ARG A 63 3.05 -4.71 -2.56
N PHE A 64 2.59 -3.47 -2.74
CA PHE A 64 1.29 -3.20 -3.37
C PHE A 64 1.27 -3.61 -4.85
N ARG A 65 2.36 -3.36 -5.60
CA ARG A 65 2.47 -3.83 -6.99
C ARG A 65 2.45 -5.36 -7.07
N ASP A 66 3.20 -6.03 -6.21
CA ASP A 66 3.25 -7.50 -6.16
C ASP A 66 1.89 -8.10 -5.78
N ALA A 67 1.21 -7.50 -4.79
CA ALA A 67 -0.12 -7.90 -4.39
C ALA A 67 -1.16 -7.68 -5.50
N ALA A 68 -1.11 -6.55 -6.21
CA ALA A 68 -2.00 -6.28 -7.33
C ALA A 68 -1.89 -7.35 -8.42
N THR A 69 -0.68 -7.82 -8.72
CA THR A 69 -0.46 -8.93 -9.65
C THR A 69 -1.09 -10.24 -9.14
N SER A 70 -1.04 -10.48 -7.82
CA SER A 70 -1.61 -11.69 -7.20
C SER A 70 -3.14 -11.71 -7.18
N PHE A 71 -3.80 -10.54 -7.25
CA PHE A 71 -5.26 -10.42 -7.23
C PHE A 71 -5.92 -10.80 -8.56
N GLN A 72 -5.14 -11.16 -9.57
CA GLN A 72 -5.67 -11.49 -10.90
C GLN A 72 -6.54 -10.37 -11.50
N LEU A 73 -6.17 -9.13 -11.22
CA LEU A 73 -6.80 -7.99 -11.87
C LEU A 73 -6.54 -8.06 -13.37
N PRO A 74 -7.54 -7.72 -14.21
CA PRO A 74 -7.32 -7.58 -15.64
C PRO A 74 -6.10 -6.69 -15.92
N ASN A 75 -5.23 -7.14 -16.81
CA ASN A 75 -4.03 -6.41 -17.20
C ASN A 75 -3.86 -6.47 -18.72
N GLY A 76 -3.11 -5.52 -19.27
CA GLY A 76 -2.89 -5.44 -20.73
C GLY A 76 -3.52 -4.18 -21.35
N GLU A 77 -3.96 -4.31 -22.56
CA GLU A 77 -4.64 -3.23 -23.29
C GLU A 77 -5.98 -2.87 -22.63
N LEU A 78 -6.24 -1.57 -22.45
CA LEU A 78 -7.45 -1.09 -21.75
C LEU A 78 -8.75 -1.66 -22.33
N ARG A 79 -8.76 -1.83 -23.67
CA ARG A 79 -9.90 -2.39 -24.39
C ARG A 79 -10.18 -3.86 -24.03
N GLU A 80 -9.13 -4.65 -23.86
CA GLU A 80 -9.22 -6.06 -23.47
C GLU A 80 -9.60 -6.17 -22.00
N MET A 81 -9.00 -5.35 -21.15
CA MET A 81 -9.34 -5.28 -19.73
C MET A 81 -10.82 -4.95 -19.49
N ALA A 82 -11.37 -3.97 -20.23
CA ALA A 82 -12.78 -3.62 -20.15
C ALA A 82 -13.70 -4.79 -20.55
N ARG A 83 -13.32 -5.52 -21.59
CA ARG A 83 -14.06 -6.71 -22.05
C ARG A 83 -14.02 -7.84 -21.04
N GLU A 84 -12.86 -8.10 -20.48
CA GLU A 84 -12.69 -9.09 -19.41
C GLU A 84 -13.51 -8.72 -18.17
N TYR A 85 -13.49 -7.45 -17.77
CA TYR A 85 -14.30 -6.94 -16.66
C TYR A 85 -15.82 -7.10 -16.90
N ALA A 86 -16.27 -6.87 -18.14
CA ALA A 86 -17.68 -7.01 -18.51
C ALA A 86 -18.16 -8.47 -18.52
N THR A 87 -17.28 -9.43 -18.75
CA THR A 87 -17.61 -10.84 -18.87
C THR A 87 -17.29 -11.66 -17.62
N VAL A 88 -16.48 -11.10 -16.71
CA VAL A 88 -16.15 -11.77 -15.45
C VAL A 88 -17.39 -11.89 -14.56
N GLY A 89 -17.63 -13.07 -14.03
CA GLY A 89 -18.80 -13.34 -13.19
C GLY A 89 -18.69 -12.65 -11.81
N ASN A 90 -19.86 -12.35 -11.22
CA ASN A 90 -19.94 -11.70 -9.90
C ASN A 90 -19.13 -12.39 -8.80
N GLU A 91 -19.03 -13.73 -8.85
CA GLU A 91 -18.26 -14.48 -7.84
C GLU A 91 -16.75 -14.21 -7.94
N VAL A 92 -16.22 -14.01 -9.16
CA VAL A 92 -14.82 -13.66 -9.38
C VAL A 92 -14.57 -12.22 -8.88
N LEU A 93 -15.46 -11.26 -9.19
CA LEU A 93 -15.36 -9.89 -8.68
C LEU A 93 -15.42 -9.83 -7.16
N LYS A 94 -16.30 -10.60 -6.52
CA LYS A 94 -16.36 -10.70 -5.06
C LYS A 94 -15.07 -11.28 -4.49
N LYS A 95 -14.50 -12.29 -5.13
CA LYS A 95 -13.24 -12.90 -4.69
C LYS A 95 -12.11 -11.87 -4.78
N ILE A 96 -11.94 -11.21 -5.92
CA ILE A 96 -10.92 -10.16 -6.11
C ILE A 96 -11.07 -9.06 -5.05
N SER A 97 -12.28 -8.53 -4.88
CA SER A 97 -12.55 -7.48 -3.88
C SER A 97 -12.23 -7.95 -2.46
N SER A 98 -12.61 -9.20 -2.12
CA SER A 98 -12.31 -9.79 -0.81
C SER A 98 -10.81 -9.95 -0.58
N ASP A 99 -10.05 -10.38 -1.59
CA ASP A 99 -8.61 -10.59 -1.49
C ASP A 99 -7.87 -9.24 -1.34
N ILE A 100 -8.27 -8.20 -2.09
CA ILE A 100 -7.78 -6.84 -1.94
C ILE A 100 -8.06 -6.32 -0.52
N PHE A 101 -9.31 -6.44 -0.05
CA PHE A 101 -9.71 -5.97 1.27
C PHE A 101 -8.95 -6.70 2.39
N ARG A 102 -8.77 -8.01 2.22
CA ARG A 102 -7.99 -8.85 3.16
C ARG A 102 -6.52 -8.44 3.19
N PHE A 103 -5.92 -8.12 2.05
CA PHE A 103 -4.56 -7.62 2.01
C PHE A 103 -4.43 -6.31 2.80
N TYR A 104 -5.24 -5.30 2.50
CA TYR A 104 -5.16 -4.02 3.21
C TYR A 104 -5.44 -4.09 4.72
N LEU A 105 -6.25 -5.05 5.17
CA LEU A 105 -6.65 -5.14 6.58
C LEU A 105 -5.86 -6.19 7.37
N LYS A 106 -5.35 -7.23 6.73
CA LYS A 106 -4.79 -8.41 7.41
C LYS A 106 -3.32 -8.64 7.14
N ASP A 107 -2.78 -8.17 6.00
CA ASP A 107 -1.33 -8.24 5.79
C ASP A 107 -0.62 -7.41 6.87
N PRO A 108 0.37 -7.98 7.57
CA PRO A 108 1.03 -7.32 8.71
C PRO A 108 1.67 -5.99 8.35
N TYR A 109 2.26 -5.86 7.14
CA TYR A 109 2.86 -4.61 6.69
C TYR A 109 1.81 -3.62 6.19
N ALA A 110 0.89 -4.06 5.33
CA ALA A 110 -0.10 -3.17 4.72
C ALA A 110 -1.02 -2.54 5.77
N SER A 111 -1.47 -3.32 6.78
CA SER A 111 -2.33 -2.82 7.85
C SER A 111 -1.63 -1.79 8.74
N GLN A 112 -0.37 -2.03 9.11
CA GLN A 112 0.42 -1.07 9.91
C GLN A 112 0.77 0.18 9.09
N PHE A 113 1.12 0.03 7.82
CA PHE A 113 1.41 1.15 6.95
C PHE A 113 0.19 2.05 6.77
N ARG A 114 -0.99 1.48 6.55
CA ARG A 114 -2.24 2.23 6.49
C ARG A 114 -2.51 2.99 7.79
N LYS A 115 -2.30 2.34 8.96
CA LYS A 115 -2.48 2.96 10.28
C LYS A 115 -1.52 4.15 10.44
N MET A 116 -0.25 3.97 10.12
CA MET A 116 0.77 5.02 10.17
C MET A 116 0.39 6.23 9.31
N LEU A 117 0.09 6.02 8.02
CA LEU A 117 -0.29 7.10 7.13
C LEU A 117 -1.57 7.79 7.57
N SER A 118 -2.57 7.05 8.09
CA SER A 118 -3.83 7.63 8.57
C SER A 118 -3.66 8.59 9.74
N ILE A 119 -2.64 8.39 10.58
CA ILE A 119 -2.33 9.26 11.71
C ILE A 119 -1.58 10.51 11.24
N GLU A 120 -0.62 10.33 10.33
CA GLU A 120 0.33 11.39 9.95
C GLU A 120 -0.18 12.30 8.82
N LYS A 121 -1.13 11.86 8.00
CA LYS A 121 -1.62 12.60 6.83
C LYS A 121 -2.15 14.01 7.14
N TYR A 122 -2.67 14.23 8.34
CA TYR A 122 -3.18 15.54 8.76
C TYR A 122 -2.09 16.51 9.23
N LYS A 123 -0.86 16.03 9.39
CA LYS A 123 0.28 16.81 9.87
C LYS A 123 1.32 17.07 8.79
N ASN A 124 1.31 16.29 7.74
CA ASN A 124 2.33 16.32 6.69
C ASN A 124 1.69 16.12 5.31
N GLU A 125 1.78 17.13 4.46
CA GLU A 125 1.21 17.14 3.11
C GLU A 125 1.78 16.04 2.20
N GLU A 126 3.06 15.70 2.37
CA GLU A 126 3.68 14.62 1.59
C GLU A 126 3.09 13.26 1.97
N ILE A 127 2.86 13.03 3.27
CA ILE A 127 2.21 11.80 3.75
C ILE A 127 0.75 11.75 3.30
N ASP A 128 0.03 12.88 3.31
CA ASP A 128 -1.33 12.93 2.76
C ASP A 128 -1.34 12.59 1.27
N ARG A 129 -0.41 13.11 0.49
CA ARG A 129 -0.24 12.77 -0.92
C ARG A 129 0.00 11.26 -1.12
N ILE A 130 0.91 10.67 -0.35
CA ILE A 130 1.19 9.23 -0.40
C ILE A 130 -0.06 8.42 -0.02
N TYR A 131 -0.77 8.82 1.04
CA TYR A 131 -2.01 8.17 1.45
C TYR A 131 -3.07 8.19 0.36
N ARG A 132 -3.30 9.35 -0.25
CA ARG A 132 -4.27 9.50 -1.35
C ARG A 132 -3.88 8.68 -2.56
N GLU A 133 -2.62 8.76 -2.99
CA GLU A 133 -2.10 8.00 -4.12
C GLU A 133 -2.30 6.49 -3.94
N VAL A 134 -1.93 5.96 -2.77
CA VAL A 134 -1.97 4.51 -2.48
C VAL A 134 -3.39 3.98 -2.29
N TYR A 135 -4.26 4.73 -1.60
CA TYR A 135 -5.56 4.20 -1.15
C TYR A 135 -6.76 4.78 -1.88
N ILE A 136 -6.60 5.86 -2.65
CA ILE A 136 -7.71 6.58 -3.27
C ILE A 136 -7.48 6.77 -4.76
N ASP A 137 -6.53 7.62 -5.14
CA ASP A 137 -6.42 8.16 -6.49
C ASP A 137 -6.09 7.08 -7.53
N THR A 138 -5.19 6.16 -7.21
CA THR A 138 -4.81 5.05 -8.11
C THR A 138 -6.01 4.13 -8.37
N ALA A 139 -6.77 3.77 -7.32
CA ALA A 139 -7.93 2.88 -7.45
C ALA A 139 -9.06 3.56 -8.24
N ILE A 140 -9.36 4.82 -7.93
CA ILE A 140 -10.41 5.59 -8.63
C ILE A 140 -10.02 5.79 -10.10
N SER A 141 -8.77 6.20 -10.38
CA SER A 141 -8.32 6.43 -11.75
C SER A 141 -8.31 5.15 -12.60
N TYR A 142 -7.90 4.03 -12.00
CA TYR A 142 -7.97 2.72 -12.66
C TYR A 142 -9.41 2.35 -13.01
N GLN A 143 -10.31 2.45 -12.04
CA GLN A 143 -11.70 2.06 -12.21
C GLN A 143 -12.43 2.96 -13.20
N ALA A 144 -12.18 4.27 -13.16
CA ALA A 144 -12.76 5.24 -14.10
C ALA A 144 -12.38 4.92 -15.55
N LYS A 145 -11.11 4.63 -15.81
CA LYS A 145 -10.64 4.25 -17.16
C LYS A 145 -11.31 2.98 -17.67
N ILE A 146 -11.48 1.98 -16.81
CA ILE A 146 -12.17 0.73 -17.17
C ILE A 146 -13.63 1.01 -17.51
N PHE A 147 -14.33 1.78 -16.68
CA PHE A 147 -15.74 2.10 -16.92
C PHE A 147 -15.95 2.96 -18.17
N GLU A 148 -15.11 3.96 -18.41
CA GLU A 148 -15.13 4.73 -19.65
C GLU A 148 -15.01 3.84 -20.88
N GLU A 149 -14.09 2.88 -20.84
CA GLU A 149 -13.86 1.97 -21.96
C GLU A 149 -15.02 0.96 -22.12
N MET A 150 -15.62 0.50 -21.00
CA MET A 150 -16.82 -0.34 -21.02
C MET A 150 -18.01 0.39 -21.63
N ILE A 151 -18.19 1.69 -21.35
CA ILE A 151 -19.21 2.52 -21.99
C ILE A 151 -18.97 2.65 -23.48
N LYS A 152 -17.72 2.92 -23.93
CA LYS A 152 -17.36 3.00 -25.35
C LYS A 152 -17.61 1.70 -26.13
N GLN A 153 -17.57 0.57 -25.44
CA GLN A 153 -17.82 -0.75 -26.03
C GLN A 153 -19.27 -1.25 -25.83
N ASP A 154 -20.17 -0.41 -25.37
CA ASP A 154 -21.59 -0.73 -25.11
C ASP A 154 -21.82 -1.82 -24.04
N PHE A 155 -20.84 -2.09 -23.18
CA PHE A 155 -21.01 -3.01 -22.04
C PHE A 155 -21.71 -2.37 -20.86
N MET A 156 -21.70 -1.04 -20.78
CA MET A 156 -22.40 -0.27 -19.76
C MET A 156 -23.20 0.86 -20.40
N ARG A 157 -24.35 1.18 -19.80
CA ARG A 157 -25.11 2.37 -20.19
C ARG A 157 -24.31 3.63 -19.89
N GLN A 158 -24.45 4.62 -20.75
CA GLN A 158 -23.88 5.94 -20.50
C GLN A 158 -24.50 6.53 -19.24
N ALA A 159 -23.69 6.70 -18.20
CA ALA A 159 -24.02 7.37 -16.96
C ALA A 159 -23.03 8.49 -16.72
N SER A 160 -23.44 9.54 -15.98
CA SER A 160 -22.49 10.56 -15.55
C SER A 160 -21.42 9.88 -14.67
N PRO A 161 -20.12 10.10 -14.91
CA PRO A 161 -19.07 9.55 -14.06
C PRO A 161 -19.04 10.14 -12.64
N GLU A 162 -19.93 11.08 -12.35
CA GLU A 162 -20.01 11.79 -11.06
C GLU A 162 -21.05 11.18 -10.09
N VAL A 163 -21.63 10.02 -10.42
CA VAL A 163 -22.61 9.35 -9.56
C VAL A 163 -22.07 8.05 -9.02
#